data_931066f9bc559defa7cf68045c478ac5
#
_entry.id   931066f9bc559defa7cf68045c478ac5
#
_cell.length_a   1.000
_cell.length_b   1.000
_cell.length_c   1.000
_cell.angle_alpha   90.00
_cell.angle_beta   90.00
_cell.angle_gamma   90.00
#
_symmetry.space_group_name_H-M   'P 1'
#
loop_
_entity.id
_entity.type
_entity.pdbx_description
1 polymer ?
#
loop_
_entity_poly.entity_id
_entity_poly.type
_entity_poly.pdbx_seq_one_letter_code
_entity_poly.pdbx_strand_id
1 'polypeptide(L)'
;EKNLNDDAARFCNDYLITRKLTRETIKKFRLGYSSNKDSSLFDFLKSKNYVEDDLLRSNIVKLDKNKKIRDFFYKRLIFPIFNSYGKVVGFGGRSLDGSNPKYINSPESNIFQKRNILYNLNLAKNFARKKNNLLICEGYMDVISLNQKGITSVVAPLGTSLTEEQLNLSWKYCSKPTIMFDGDVAG
;
A
#
# COMPACT_ATOMS: atom_id res chain seq x y z
N GLU A 1 -0.96 5.65 -10.74
CA GLU A 1 0.01 6.75 -11.01
C GLU A 1 -0.59 7.78 -11.99
N LYS A 2 -1.10 7.38 -13.16
CA LYS A 2 -1.63 8.33 -14.18
C LYS A 2 -2.69 9.28 -13.62
N ASN A 3 -3.63 8.76 -12.83
CA ASN A 3 -4.73 9.54 -12.28
C ASN A 3 -4.30 10.63 -11.27
N LEU A 4 -3.04 10.63 -10.80
CA LEU A 4 -2.53 11.72 -9.96
C LEU A 4 -2.36 13.05 -10.73
N ASN A 5 -2.31 13.00 -12.05
CA ASN A 5 -2.20 14.18 -12.90
C ASN A 5 -3.56 14.75 -13.35
N ASP A 6 -4.66 14.09 -12.98
CA ASP A 6 -6.01 14.51 -13.32
C ASP A 6 -6.56 15.51 -12.29
N ASP A 7 -7.42 16.43 -12.71
CA ASP A 7 -8.11 17.38 -11.82
C ASP A 7 -8.91 16.65 -10.73
N ALA A 8 -9.44 15.44 -11.03
CA ALA A 8 -10.12 14.58 -10.07
C ALA A 8 -9.22 14.12 -8.89
N ALA A 9 -7.90 14.24 -9.04
CA ALA A 9 -6.92 13.88 -8.01
C ALA A 9 -6.48 15.07 -7.15
N ARG A 10 -7.06 16.25 -7.31
CA ARG A 10 -6.66 17.45 -6.58
C ARG A 10 -6.56 17.23 -5.08
N PHE A 11 -7.58 16.65 -4.47
CA PHE A 11 -7.57 16.28 -3.04
C PHE A 11 -6.41 15.34 -2.67
N CYS A 12 -6.07 14.41 -3.56
CA CYS A 12 -4.95 13.50 -3.35
C CYS A 12 -3.62 14.26 -3.39
N ASN A 13 -3.45 15.16 -4.35
CA ASN A 13 -2.26 15.97 -4.48
C ASN A 13 -2.11 16.92 -3.29
N ASP A 14 -3.19 17.59 -2.87
CA ASP A 14 -3.19 18.47 -1.69
C ASP A 14 -2.78 17.69 -0.43
N TYR A 15 -3.29 16.46 -0.26
CA TYR A 15 -2.87 15.60 0.83
C TYR A 15 -1.38 15.25 0.77
N LEU A 16 -0.85 14.86 -0.40
CA LEU A 16 0.56 14.54 -0.57
C LEU A 16 1.46 15.75 -0.29
N ILE A 17 1.05 16.96 -0.71
CA ILE A 17 1.72 18.23 -0.41
C ILE A 17 1.70 18.51 1.10
N THR A 18 0.54 18.37 1.75
CA THR A 18 0.42 18.55 3.21
C THR A 18 1.34 17.59 3.97
N ARG A 19 1.51 16.36 3.47
CA ARG A 19 2.47 15.37 3.98
C ARG A 19 3.92 15.65 3.57
N LYS A 20 4.18 16.74 2.84
CA LYS A 20 5.52 17.16 2.37
C LYS A 20 6.24 16.08 1.55
N LEU A 21 5.49 15.27 0.79
CA LEU A 21 6.09 14.26 -0.06
C LEU A 21 6.62 14.87 -1.36
N THR A 22 7.87 14.52 -1.69
CA THR A 22 8.49 14.95 -2.95
C THR A 22 7.98 14.10 -4.13
N ARG A 23 8.09 14.65 -5.35
CA ARG A 23 7.73 13.93 -6.58
C ARG A 23 8.55 12.65 -6.75
N GLU A 24 9.83 12.66 -6.36
CA GLU A 24 10.72 11.50 -6.38
C GLU A 24 10.21 10.41 -5.45
N THR A 25 9.76 10.77 -4.25
CA THR A 25 9.19 9.84 -3.27
C THR A 25 7.88 9.24 -3.79
N ILE A 26 6.98 10.05 -4.32
CA ILE A 26 5.71 9.60 -4.93
C ILE A 26 5.99 8.59 -6.05
N LYS A 27 6.95 8.87 -6.93
CA LYS A 27 7.36 7.98 -8.01
C LYS A 27 8.04 6.72 -7.50
N LYS A 28 8.95 6.84 -6.53
CA LYS A 28 9.67 5.71 -5.92
C LYS A 28 8.72 4.69 -5.31
N PHE A 29 7.73 5.15 -4.57
CA PHE A 29 6.70 4.29 -3.95
C PHE A 29 5.54 3.98 -4.89
N ARG A 30 5.56 4.51 -6.12
CA ARG A 30 4.54 4.29 -7.15
C ARG A 30 3.13 4.61 -6.65
N LEU A 31 3.02 5.68 -5.86
CA LEU A 31 1.73 6.09 -5.31
C LEU A 31 0.75 6.40 -6.43
N GLY A 32 -0.51 6.12 -6.22
CA GLY A 32 -1.56 6.33 -7.20
C GLY A 32 -2.84 6.85 -6.57
N TYR A 33 -3.81 7.16 -7.40
CA TYR A 33 -5.14 7.56 -6.96
C TYR A 33 -6.19 6.72 -7.67
N SER A 34 -7.13 6.17 -6.91
CA SER A 34 -8.33 5.54 -7.47
C SER A 34 -9.38 6.63 -7.69
N SER A 35 -9.88 6.71 -8.91
CA SER A 35 -10.85 7.71 -9.35
C SER A 35 -12.12 7.74 -8.49
N ASN A 36 -12.84 8.84 -8.57
CA ASN A 36 -14.18 9.01 -8.02
C ASN A 36 -15.30 8.43 -8.92
N LYS A 37 -14.95 7.84 -10.06
CA LYS A 37 -15.87 7.10 -10.92
C LYS A 37 -15.97 5.66 -10.44
N ASP A 38 -17.19 5.16 -10.29
CA ASP A 38 -17.48 3.86 -9.67
C ASP A 38 -16.83 2.64 -10.35
N SER A 39 -16.49 2.72 -11.63
CA SER A 39 -16.01 1.59 -12.43
C SER A 39 -14.85 1.99 -13.36
N SER A 40 -14.10 3.04 -13.04
CA SER A 40 -13.07 3.57 -13.96
C SER A 40 -11.92 2.60 -14.23
N LEU A 41 -11.52 1.81 -13.24
CA LEU A 41 -10.50 0.77 -13.42
C LEU A 41 -11.07 -0.43 -14.18
N PHE A 42 -12.29 -0.86 -13.82
CA PHE A 42 -12.99 -1.93 -14.53
C PHE A 42 -13.14 -1.61 -16.01
N ASP A 43 -13.70 -0.43 -16.35
CA ASP A 43 -13.91 -0.01 -17.73
C ASP A 43 -12.60 0.05 -18.51
N PHE A 44 -11.54 0.59 -17.89
CA PHE A 44 -10.21 0.62 -18.48
C PHE A 44 -9.67 -0.79 -18.76
N LEU A 45 -9.79 -1.72 -17.82
CA LEU A 45 -9.30 -3.09 -18.00
C LEU A 45 -10.13 -3.87 -19.03
N LYS A 46 -11.44 -3.66 -19.07
CA LYS A 46 -12.31 -4.20 -20.13
C LYS A 46 -11.90 -3.68 -21.52
N SER A 47 -11.56 -2.40 -21.64
CA SER A 47 -11.05 -1.84 -22.91
C SER A 47 -9.70 -2.43 -23.35
N LYS A 48 -8.98 -3.12 -22.42
CA LYS A 48 -7.76 -3.88 -22.67
C LYS A 48 -8.00 -5.38 -22.84
N ASN A 49 -9.25 -5.80 -23.01
CA ASN A 49 -9.68 -7.19 -23.22
C ASN A 49 -9.44 -8.14 -22.03
N TYR A 50 -9.32 -7.61 -20.80
CA TYR A 50 -9.31 -8.46 -19.62
C TYR A 50 -10.70 -9.06 -19.38
N VAL A 51 -10.74 -10.35 -19.00
CA VAL A 51 -11.97 -11.09 -18.73
C VAL A 51 -12.51 -10.72 -17.34
N GLU A 52 -13.84 -10.57 -17.22
CA GLU A 52 -14.51 -10.16 -15.98
C GLU A 52 -14.21 -11.11 -14.80
N ASP A 53 -14.25 -12.42 -15.05
CA ASP A 53 -13.95 -13.44 -14.03
C ASP A 53 -12.55 -13.27 -13.46
N ASP A 54 -11.55 -12.99 -14.28
CA ASP A 54 -10.19 -12.75 -13.84
C ASP A 54 -10.07 -11.48 -13.02
N LEU A 55 -10.80 -10.43 -13.40
CA LEU A 55 -10.85 -9.17 -12.65
C LEU A 55 -11.49 -9.37 -11.27
N LEU A 56 -12.56 -10.16 -11.18
CA LEU A 56 -13.21 -10.52 -9.91
C LEU A 56 -12.29 -11.39 -9.05
N ARG A 57 -11.66 -12.41 -9.62
CA ARG A 57 -10.70 -13.28 -8.91
C ARG A 57 -9.48 -12.52 -8.39
N SER A 58 -9.04 -11.48 -9.09
CA SER A 58 -7.92 -10.63 -8.66
C SER A 58 -8.27 -9.69 -7.50
N ASN A 59 -9.55 -9.59 -7.12
CA ASN A 59 -10.06 -8.69 -6.09
C ASN A 59 -9.78 -7.19 -6.33
N ILE A 60 -9.48 -6.77 -7.56
CA ILE A 60 -9.36 -5.35 -7.92
C ILE A 60 -10.70 -4.71 -8.23
N VAL A 61 -11.70 -5.55 -8.49
CA VAL A 61 -13.12 -5.19 -8.61
C VAL A 61 -13.96 -6.09 -7.69
N LYS A 62 -15.19 -5.69 -7.43
CA LYS A 62 -16.15 -6.42 -6.58
C LYS A 62 -17.56 -6.27 -7.13
N LEU A 63 -18.45 -7.17 -6.76
CA LEU A 63 -19.87 -7.00 -6.98
C LEU A 63 -20.48 -6.13 -5.87
N ASP A 64 -21.28 -5.15 -6.25
CA ASP A 64 -22.12 -4.40 -5.32
C ASP A 64 -23.40 -5.18 -4.94
N LYS A 65 -24.23 -4.58 -4.09
CA LYS A 65 -25.52 -5.20 -3.65
C LYS A 65 -26.48 -5.49 -4.80
N ASN A 66 -26.34 -4.79 -5.92
CA ASN A 66 -27.16 -4.95 -7.13
C ASN A 66 -26.47 -5.84 -8.17
N LYS A 67 -25.43 -6.60 -7.78
CA LYS A 67 -24.63 -7.46 -8.66
C LYS A 67 -23.92 -6.71 -9.80
N LYS A 68 -23.73 -5.40 -9.67
CA LYS A 68 -22.93 -4.62 -10.63
C LYS A 68 -21.46 -4.65 -10.21
N ILE A 69 -20.58 -4.76 -11.22
CA ILE A 69 -19.13 -4.71 -10.98
C ILE A 69 -18.72 -3.28 -10.66
N ARG A 70 -17.95 -3.11 -9.59
CA ARG A 70 -17.39 -1.85 -9.11
C ARG A 70 -15.91 -2.01 -8.81
N ASP A 71 -15.15 -0.94 -8.94
CA ASP A 71 -13.78 -0.91 -8.47
C ASP A 71 -13.72 -1.18 -6.95
N PHE A 72 -12.75 -1.99 -6.52
CA PHE A 72 -12.59 -2.30 -5.09
C PHE A 72 -12.18 -1.06 -4.30
N PHE A 73 -11.25 -0.28 -4.86
CA PHE A 73 -10.81 0.99 -4.28
C PHE A 73 -11.56 2.15 -4.94
N TYR A 74 -12.06 3.06 -4.13
CA TYR A 74 -12.83 4.22 -4.57
C TYR A 74 -12.40 5.46 -3.77
N LYS A 75 -12.09 6.57 -4.45
CA LYS A 75 -11.64 7.85 -3.86
C LYS A 75 -10.48 7.68 -2.86
N ARG A 76 -9.48 6.85 -3.18
CA ARG A 76 -8.39 6.54 -2.25
C ARG A 76 -7.04 6.83 -2.85
N LEU A 77 -6.13 7.34 -2.00
CA LEU A 77 -4.70 7.27 -2.26
C LEU A 77 -4.29 5.80 -2.21
N ILE A 78 -3.58 5.35 -3.25
CA ILE A 78 -3.22 3.94 -3.43
C ILE A 78 -1.73 3.73 -3.19
N PHE A 79 -1.44 2.71 -2.39
CA PHE A 79 -0.10 2.21 -2.04
C PHE A 79 0.06 0.83 -2.65
N PRO A 80 0.85 0.65 -3.71
CA PRO A 80 1.17 -0.68 -4.20
C PRO A 80 1.95 -1.47 -3.14
N ILE A 81 1.56 -2.72 -2.94
CA ILE A 81 2.22 -3.64 -2.01
C ILE A 81 3.02 -4.64 -2.83
N PHE A 82 4.31 -4.74 -2.51
CA PHE A 82 5.24 -5.61 -3.21
C PHE A 82 5.66 -6.77 -2.32
N ASN A 83 5.83 -7.93 -2.94
CA ASN A 83 6.55 -9.02 -2.28
C ASN A 83 8.07 -8.73 -2.23
N SER A 84 8.83 -9.58 -1.56
CA SER A 84 10.29 -9.40 -1.42
C SER A 84 11.06 -9.42 -2.74
N TYR A 85 10.45 -9.89 -3.83
CA TYR A 85 11.04 -9.92 -5.18
C TYR A 85 10.69 -8.68 -6.01
N GLY A 86 9.89 -7.74 -5.47
CA GLY A 86 9.49 -6.51 -6.16
C GLY A 86 8.32 -6.68 -7.13
N LYS A 87 7.56 -7.78 -7.05
CA LYS A 87 6.30 -7.94 -7.80
C LYS A 87 5.15 -7.39 -6.98
N VAL A 88 4.24 -6.64 -7.62
CA VAL A 88 3.00 -6.17 -6.99
C VAL A 88 2.11 -7.37 -6.68
N VAL A 89 1.68 -7.49 -5.42
CA VAL A 89 0.83 -8.59 -4.94
C VAL A 89 -0.50 -8.09 -4.37
N GLY A 90 -0.62 -6.80 -4.10
CA GLY A 90 -1.83 -6.18 -3.58
C GLY A 90 -1.70 -4.67 -3.51
N PHE A 91 -2.70 -4.04 -2.94
CA PHE A 91 -2.76 -2.59 -2.76
C PHE A 91 -3.29 -2.24 -1.37
N GLY A 92 -2.77 -1.17 -0.80
CA GLY A 92 -3.40 -0.43 0.28
C GLY A 92 -4.13 0.79 -0.27
N GLY A 93 -5.19 1.23 0.38
CA GLY A 93 -5.93 2.42 -0.02
C GLY A 93 -6.33 3.26 1.18
N ARG A 94 -5.92 4.53 1.21
CA ARG A 94 -6.30 5.50 2.24
C ARG A 94 -7.44 6.37 1.73
N SER A 95 -8.53 6.44 2.51
CA SER A 95 -9.60 7.43 2.29
C SER A 95 -9.05 8.84 2.47
N LEU A 96 -9.46 9.76 1.58
CA LEU A 96 -9.09 11.17 1.63
C LEU A 96 -10.29 12.07 1.94
N ASP A 97 -11.50 11.54 1.89
CA ASP A 97 -12.76 12.25 2.16
C ASP A 97 -13.33 12.01 3.57
N GLY A 98 -12.53 11.39 4.45
CA GLY A 98 -12.96 11.05 5.81
C GLY A 98 -13.84 9.80 5.91
N SER A 99 -14.12 9.11 4.81
CA SER A 99 -14.92 7.89 4.84
C SER A 99 -14.21 6.75 5.58
N ASN A 100 -14.97 5.98 6.35
CA ASN A 100 -14.47 4.81 7.07
C ASN A 100 -14.61 3.54 6.21
N PRO A 101 -13.68 2.58 6.37
CA PRO A 101 -12.45 2.67 7.16
C PRO A 101 -11.40 3.56 6.49
N LYS A 102 -10.60 4.27 7.31
CA LYS A 102 -9.54 5.18 6.87
C LYS A 102 -8.53 4.48 5.95
N TYR A 103 -8.15 3.26 6.27
CA TYR A 103 -7.31 2.39 5.44
C TYR A 103 -8.02 1.09 5.13
N ILE A 104 -7.87 0.60 3.91
CA ILE A 104 -8.25 -0.75 3.48
C ILE A 104 -7.10 -1.35 2.70
N ASN A 105 -6.96 -2.66 2.76
CA ASN A 105 -6.01 -3.41 1.94
C ASN A 105 -6.77 -4.33 0.99
N SER A 106 -6.12 -4.76 -0.09
CA SER A 106 -6.63 -5.86 -0.91
C SER A 106 -7.06 -7.03 -0.03
N PRO A 107 -8.10 -7.76 -0.38
CA PRO A 107 -8.47 -9.01 0.29
C PRO A 107 -7.33 -10.03 0.23
N GLU A 108 -7.32 -10.97 1.16
CA GLU A 108 -6.39 -12.12 1.14
C GLU A 108 -6.56 -12.92 -0.17
N SER A 109 -5.45 -13.42 -0.68
CA SER A 109 -5.43 -14.26 -1.87
C SER A 109 -4.20 -15.18 -1.87
N ASN A 110 -4.10 -16.08 -2.85
CA ASN A 110 -2.94 -16.97 -2.97
C ASN A 110 -1.61 -16.23 -3.15
N ILE A 111 -1.64 -15.00 -3.67
CA ILE A 111 -0.43 -14.17 -3.88
C ILE A 111 -0.28 -13.06 -2.83
N PHE A 112 -1.30 -12.80 -2.02
CA PHE A 112 -1.32 -11.72 -1.04
C PHE A 112 -1.84 -12.23 0.31
N GLN A 113 -0.93 -12.48 1.21
CA GLN A 113 -1.21 -12.87 2.61
C GLN A 113 -0.56 -11.84 3.51
N LYS A 114 -1.37 -10.95 4.10
CA LYS A 114 -0.89 -9.79 4.90
C LYS A 114 0.05 -10.22 6.02
N ARG A 115 -0.25 -11.33 6.67
CA ARG A 115 0.54 -11.88 7.77
C ARG A 115 2.00 -12.22 7.38
N ASN A 116 2.27 -12.42 6.10
CA ASN A 116 3.57 -12.83 5.57
C ASN A 116 4.33 -11.70 4.86
N ILE A 117 3.80 -10.48 4.86
CA ILE A 117 4.33 -9.36 4.08
C ILE A 117 4.62 -8.19 5.01
N LEU A 118 5.80 -7.59 4.85
CA LEU A 118 6.15 -6.28 5.39
C LEU A 118 6.19 -5.26 4.23
N TYR A 119 5.43 -4.18 4.37
CA TYR A 119 5.44 -3.08 3.40
C TYR A 119 6.85 -2.50 3.25
N ASN A 120 7.25 -2.21 2.03
CA ASN A 120 8.58 -1.68 1.66
C ASN A 120 9.76 -2.65 1.83
N LEU A 121 9.55 -3.91 2.20
CA LEU A 121 10.67 -4.85 2.40
C LEU A 121 11.48 -5.05 1.11
N ASN A 122 10.84 -4.99 -0.05
CA ASN A 122 11.51 -5.08 -1.35
C ASN A 122 12.63 -4.05 -1.54
N LEU A 123 12.43 -2.81 -1.05
CA LEU A 123 13.44 -1.73 -1.12
C LEU A 123 14.36 -1.73 0.11
N ALA A 124 13.84 -2.07 1.29
CA ALA A 124 14.56 -1.99 2.56
C ALA A 124 15.58 -3.12 2.76
N LYS A 125 15.30 -4.34 2.27
CA LYS A 125 16.01 -5.58 2.63
C LYS A 125 17.53 -5.53 2.45
N ASN A 126 18.01 -4.93 1.37
CA ASN A 126 19.45 -4.87 1.09
C ASN A 126 20.18 -3.90 2.05
N PHE A 127 19.54 -2.76 2.37
CA PHE A 127 20.06 -1.79 3.35
C PHE A 127 20.00 -2.39 4.75
N ALA A 128 18.91 -3.05 5.11
CA ALA A 128 18.74 -3.72 6.39
C ALA A 128 19.83 -4.76 6.63
N ARG A 129 20.09 -5.61 5.65
CA ARG A 129 21.10 -6.66 5.72
C ARG A 129 22.53 -6.06 5.82
N LYS A 130 22.83 -5.04 4.99
CA LYS A 130 24.17 -4.41 4.97
C LYS A 130 24.50 -3.70 6.29
N LYS A 131 23.51 -3.05 6.91
CA LYS A 131 23.69 -2.26 8.13
C LYS A 131 23.31 -3.03 9.40
N ASN A 132 22.79 -4.24 9.29
CA ASN A 132 22.13 -4.99 10.36
C ASN A 132 21.17 -4.10 11.18
N ASN A 133 20.37 -3.30 10.48
CA ASN A 133 19.44 -2.34 11.07
C ASN A 133 18.15 -2.34 10.28
N LEU A 134 17.02 -2.62 10.93
CA LEU A 134 15.69 -2.60 10.37
C LEU A 134 14.73 -1.95 11.35
N LEU A 135 14.07 -0.88 10.91
CA LEU A 135 13.04 -0.20 11.64
C LEU A 135 11.66 -0.71 11.21
N ILE A 136 10.84 -1.13 12.16
CA ILE A 136 9.45 -1.54 11.93
C ILE A 136 8.56 -0.44 12.54
N CYS A 137 7.90 0.35 11.68
CA CYS A 137 6.93 1.36 12.08
C CYS A 137 5.50 0.88 11.81
N GLU A 138 4.50 1.71 12.13
CA GLU A 138 3.11 1.26 12.17
C GLU A 138 2.47 1.19 10.77
N GLY A 139 2.71 2.16 9.88
CA GLY A 139 1.94 2.27 8.66
C GLY A 139 2.67 2.77 7.42
N TYR A 140 1.94 2.83 6.32
CA TYR A 140 2.44 3.24 5.01
C TYR A 140 3.12 4.60 5.01
N MET A 141 2.46 5.59 5.64
CA MET A 141 2.94 6.97 5.62
C MET A 141 4.21 7.15 6.43
N ASP A 142 4.37 6.40 7.52
CA ASP A 142 5.56 6.43 8.36
C ASP A 142 6.76 5.90 7.59
N VAL A 143 6.59 4.75 6.93
CA VAL A 143 7.61 4.18 6.04
C VAL A 143 8.02 5.17 4.97
N ILE A 144 7.06 5.78 4.28
CA ILE A 144 7.33 6.70 3.17
C ILE A 144 8.05 7.95 3.66
N SER A 145 7.57 8.54 4.77
CA SER A 145 8.15 9.74 5.37
C SER A 145 9.59 9.51 5.87
N LEU A 146 9.83 8.40 6.57
CA LEU A 146 11.15 8.02 7.05
C LEU A 146 12.11 7.71 5.90
N ASN A 147 11.62 6.99 4.88
CA ASN A 147 12.42 6.69 3.71
C ASN A 147 12.82 7.95 2.94
N GLN A 148 11.92 8.92 2.81
CA GLN A 148 12.23 10.23 2.21
C GLN A 148 13.31 10.99 2.99
N LYS A 149 13.39 10.80 4.30
CA LYS A 149 14.41 11.39 5.17
C LYS A 149 15.73 10.61 5.21
N GLY A 150 15.88 9.57 4.35
CA GLY A 150 17.09 8.79 4.23
C GLY A 150 17.16 7.53 5.12
N ILE A 151 16.12 7.26 5.91
CA ILE A 151 16.01 6.01 6.68
C ILE A 151 15.46 4.93 5.74
N THR A 152 16.36 4.30 4.98
CA THR A 152 15.98 3.38 3.89
C THR A 152 15.64 1.97 4.37
N SER A 153 16.12 1.57 5.53
CA SER A 153 15.85 0.25 6.15
C SER A 153 14.62 0.32 7.07
N VAL A 154 13.49 0.71 6.52
CA VAL A 154 12.22 0.87 7.25
C VAL A 154 11.10 0.10 6.58
N VAL A 155 10.27 -0.59 7.37
CA VAL A 155 9.14 -1.40 6.94
C VAL A 155 7.93 -1.20 7.86
N ALA A 156 6.76 -1.67 7.44
CA ALA A 156 5.58 -1.71 8.31
C ALA A 156 4.76 -3.00 8.09
N PRO A 157 4.02 -3.48 9.09
CA PRO A 157 3.02 -4.53 8.92
C PRO A 157 1.85 -4.03 8.05
N LEU A 158 1.04 -4.96 7.55
CA LEU A 158 -0.14 -4.68 6.71
C LEU A 158 -1.44 -4.86 7.49
N GLY A 159 -1.52 -4.30 8.65
CA GLY A 159 -2.66 -4.41 9.55
C GLY A 159 -2.39 -3.65 10.83
N THR A 160 -3.14 -3.94 11.85
CA THR A 160 -3.02 -3.27 13.16
C THR A 160 -1.95 -3.89 14.06
N SER A 161 -1.56 -5.15 13.82
CA SER A 161 -0.61 -5.87 14.69
C SER A 161 0.54 -6.47 13.88
N LEU A 162 1.73 -6.47 14.48
CA LEU A 162 2.88 -7.21 13.97
C LEU A 162 2.68 -8.70 14.25
N THR A 163 2.74 -9.54 13.21
CA THR A 163 2.57 -10.99 13.35
C THR A 163 3.90 -11.69 13.60
N GLU A 164 3.84 -12.91 14.13
CA GLU A 164 5.03 -13.75 14.31
C GLU A 164 5.75 -14.00 12.98
N GLU A 165 4.99 -14.24 11.90
CA GLU A 165 5.56 -14.46 10.57
C GLU A 165 6.29 -13.23 10.03
N GLN A 166 5.76 -12.03 10.28
CA GLN A 166 6.41 -10.77 9.91
C GLN A 166 7.67 -10.53 10.73
N LEU A 167 7.65 -10.88 12.02
CA LEU A 167 8.83 -10.81 12.88
C LEU A 167 9.90 -11.81 12.41
N ASN A 168 9.53 -13.06 12.17
CA ASN A 168 10.41 -14.08 11.61
C ASN A 168 10.98 -13.67 10.24
N LEU A 169 10.17 -12.99 9.41
CA LEU A 169 10.63 -12.43 8.14
C LEU A 169 11.67 -11.32 8.35
N SER A 170 11.49 -10.46 9.36
CA SER A 170 12.41 -9.36 9.65
C SER A 170 13.79 -9.87 10.10
N TRP A 171 13.84 -10.95 10.89
CA TRP A 171 15.09 -11.56 11.35
C TRP A 171 15.96 -12.15 10.23
N LYS A 172 15.39 -12.42 9.04
CA LYS A 172 16.19 -12.81 7.86
C LYS A 172 17.07 -11.68 7.34
N TYR A 173 16.82 -10.43 7.76
CA TYR A 173 17.49 -9.23 7.25
C TYR A 173 18.19 -8.42 8.34
N CYS A 174 17.80 -8.58 9.60
CA CYS A 174 18.37 -7.87 10.75
C CYS A 174 18.21 -8.71 12.01
N SER A 175 19.30 -8.92 12.75
CA SER A 175 19.29 -9.75 13.96
C SER A 175 18.50 -9.12 15.12
N LYS A 176 18.42 -7.78 15.16
CA LYS A 176 17.71 -7.02 16.19
C LYS A 176 16.93 -5.87 15.55
N PRO A 177 15.76 -6.14 14.97
CA PRO A 177 14.91 -5.07 14.44
C PRO A 177 14.41 -4.17 15.56
N THR A 178 14.31 -2.87 15.26
CA THR A 178 13.76 -1.87 16.18
C THR A 178 12.30 -1.66 15.86
N ILE A 179 11.42 -1.79 16.85
CA ILE A 179 9.99 -1.51 16.72
C ILE A 179 9.73 -0.07 17.17
N MET A 180 8.99 0.69 16.34
CA MET A 180 8.60 2.07 16.59
C MET A 180 7.12 2.21 16.24
N PHE A 181 6.25 1.99 17.20
CA PHE A 181 4.81 2.15 17.09
C PHE A 181 4.36 3.42 17.80
N ASP A 182 3.15 3.89 17.46
CA ASP A 182 2.57 5.05 18.14
C ASP A 182 2.31 4.72 19.61
N GLY A 183 2.47 5.70 20.49
CA GLY A 183 2.28 5.52 21.94
C GLY A 183 0.81 5.59 22.37
N ASP A 184 -0.10 5.11 21.55
CA ASP A 184 -1.52 5.02 21.84
C ASP A 184 -1.91 3.59 22.30
N VAL A 185 -3.22 3.38 22.57
CA VAL A 185 -3.73 2.07 23.04
C VAL A 185 -3.54 0.95 22.03
N ALA A 186 -3.32 1.25 20.76
CA ALA A 186 -3.14 0.27 19.68
C ALA A 186 -1.66 -0.08 19.44
N GLY A 187 -0.73 0.83 19.72
CA GLY A 187 0.75 0.65 19.67
C GLY A 187 1.34 0.25 20.99
#